data_5f3a016996a2f61aed60d3dda0a3dfa5
#
_entry.id   5f3a016996a2f61aed60d3dda0a3dfa5
#
_cell.length_a   1.000
_cell.length_b   1.000
_cell.length_c   1.000
_cell.angle_alpha   90.00
_cell.angle_beta   90.00
_cell.angle_gamma   90.00
#
_symmetry.space_group_name_H-M   'P 1'
#
loop_
_entity.id
_entity.type
_entity.pdbx_description
1 polymer ?
#
loop_
_entity_poly.entity_id
_entity_poly.type
_entity_poly.pdbx_seq_one_letter_code
_entity_poly.pdbx_strand_id
1 'polypeptide(L)' 'MSEYSASIIDALVEQRKAKGWTQKDLAKAANLTQSVIARLENKKATPQLDTLVKVVLALGCSLEVIPIKYEE' A
#
# COMPACT_ATOMS: atom_id res chain seq x y z
N MET A 1 10.00 0.73 -10.32
CA MET A 1 9.82 0.44 -8.87
C MET A 1 10.64 -0.78 -8.53
N SER A 2 11.33 -0.79 -7.39
CA SER A 2 12.13 -1.93 -6.97
C SER A 2 11.24 -3.11 -6.58
N GLU A 3 11.82 -4.31 -6.56
CA GLU A 3 11.08 -5.49 -6.11
C GLU A 3 10.58 -5.35 -4.68
N TYR A 4 11.36 -4.70 -3.83
CA TYR A 4 10.97 -4.48 -2.45
C TYR A 4 9.75 -3.56 -2.38
N SER A 5 9.78 -2.46 -3.14
CA SER A 5 8.64 -1.55 -3.21
C SER A 5 7.40 -2.24 -3.78
N ALA A 6 7.58 -3.04 -4.84
CA ALA A 6 6.48 -3.79 -5.43
C ALA A 6 5.88 -4.78 -4.43
N SER A 7 6.72 -5.41 -3.61
CA SER A 7 6.27 -6.34 -2.58
C SER A 7 5.39 -5.65 -1.53
N ILE A 8 5.75 -4.43 -1.16
CA ILE A 8 4.93 -3.64 -0.23
C ILE A 8 3.55 -3.36 -0.84
N ILE A 9 3.52 -2.95 -2.11
CA ILE A 9 2.25 -2.69 -2.80
C ILE A 9 1.40 -3.96 -2.88
N ASP A 10 2.01 -5.10 -3.21
CA ASP A 10 1.30 -6.37 -3.28
C ASP A 10 0.67 -6.73 -1.92
N ALA A 11 1.40 -6.48 -0.83
CA ALA A 11 0.88 -6.72 0.51
C ALA A 11 -0.34 -5.84 0.82
N LEU A 12 -0.33 -4.59 0.37
CA LEU A 12 -1.46 -3.70 0.55
C LEU A 12 -2.68 -4.17 -0.25
N VAL A 13 -2.46 -4.64 -1.47
CA VAL A 13 -3.55 -5.19 -2.30
C VAL A 13 -4.18 -6.40 -1.61
N GLU A 14 -3.34 -7.28 -1.03
CA GLU A 14 -3.83 -8.45 -0.30
C GLU A 14 -4.68 -8.04 0.90
N GLN A 15 -4.24 -7.03 1.65
CA GLN A 15 -5.01 -6.54 2.80
C GLN A 15 -6.35 -5.96 2.36
N ARG A 16 -6.37 -5.22 1.25
CA ARG A 16 -7.61 -4.68 0.71
C ARG A 16 -8.58 -5.80 0.35
N LYS A 17 -8.09 -6.80 -0.35
CA LYS A 17 -8.92 -7.95 -0.77
C LYS A 17 -9.41 -8.75 0.42
N ALA A 18 -8.59 -8.89 1.45
CA ALA A 18 -8.97 -9.59 2.68
C ALA A 18 -10.14 -8.91 3.39
N LYS A 19 -10.28 -7.59 3.24
CA LYS A 19 -11.40 -6.84 3.78
C LYS A 19 -12.65 -6.92 2.89
N GLY A 20 -12.53 -7.47 1.69
CA GLY A 20 -13.61 -7.47 0.72
C GLY A 20 -13.84 -6.09 0.10
N TRP A 21 -12.84 -5.21 0.14
CA TRP A 21 -12.95 -3.86 -0.37
C TRP A 21 -12.57 -3.76 -1.84
N THR A 22 -13.28 -2.92 -2.58
CA THR A 22 -12.88 -2.51 -3.91
C THR A 22 -11.83 -1.40 -3.80
N GLN A 23 -11.22 -1.04 -4.94
CA GLN A 23 -10.31 0.11 -4.98
C GLN A 23 -11.05 1.39 -4.57
N LYS A 24 -12.31 1.51 -4.94
CA LYS A 24 -13.14 2.66 -4.59
C LYS A 24 -13.36 2.73 -3.07
N ASP A 25 -13.61 1.59 -2.44
CA ASP A 25 -13.77 1.53 -0.98
C ASP A 25 -12.50 2.00 -0.28
N LEU A 26 -11.34 1.52 -0.73
CA LEU A 26 -10.07 1.92 -0.14
C LEU A 26 -9.80 3.41 -0.35
N ALA A 27 -10.07 3.93 -1.54
CA ALA A 27 -9.90 5.35 -1.85
C ALA A 27 -10.72 6.20 -0.88
N LYS A 28 -11.96 5.81 -0.64
CA LYS A 28 -12.84 6.53 0.28
C LYS A 28 -12.28 6.49 1.71
N ALA A 29 -11.85 5.33 2.17
CA ALA A 29 -11.30 5.17 3.51
C ALA A 29 -10.00 5.96 3.71
N ALA A 30 -9.20 6.07 2.66
CA ALA A 30 -7.91 6.78 2.70
C ALA A 30 -8.03 8.26 2.37
N ASN A 31 -9.23 8.73 2.03
CA ASN A 31 -9.48 10.09 1.58
C ASN A 31 -8.64 10.44 0.34
N LEU A 32 -8.62 9.51 -0.60
CA LEU A 32 -7.92 9.63 -1.87
C LEU A 32 -8.89 9.35 -3.00
N THR A 33 -8.48 9.60 -4.24
CA THR A 33 -9.29 9.25 -5.40
C THR A 33 -9.05 7.80 -5.81
N GLN A 34 -10.03 7.20 -6.48
CA GLN A 34 -9.86 5.85 -7.01
C GLN A 34 -8.69 5.79 -8.00
N SER A 35 -8.48 6.85 -8.80
CA SER A 35 -7.37 6.92 -9.74
C SER A 35 -6.02 6.77 -9.04
N VAL A 36 -5.87 7.41 -7.87
CA VAL A 36 -4.64 7.31 -7.10
C VAL A 36 -4.42 5.87 -6.62
N ILE A 37 -5.48 5.22 -6.13
CA ILE A 37 -5.38 3.83 -5.68
C ILE A 37 -5.04 2.91 -6.87
N ALA A 38 -5.70 3.10 -8.00
CA ALA A 38 -5.44 2.27 -9.18
C ALA A 38 -3.99 2.42 -9.66
N ARG A 39 -3.46 3.63 -9.68
CA ARG A 39 -2.06 3.87 -10.08
C ARG A 39 -1.09 3.26 -9.10
N LEU A 40 -1.40 3.33 -7.81
CA LEU A 40 -0.57 2.73 -6.77
C LEU A 40 -0.55 1.21 -6.95
N GLU A 41 -1.69 0.59 -7.13
CA GLU A 41 -1.79 -0.86 -7.21
C GLU A 41 -1.21 -1.44 -8.48
N ASN A 42 -1.22 -0.69 -9.59
CA ASN A 42 -0.64 -1.20 -10.83
C ASN A 42 0.88 -1.02 -10.90
N LYS A 43 1.46 -0.38 -9.92
CA LYS A 43 2.91 -0.23 -9.74
C LYS A 43 3.59 0.53 -10.89
N LYS A 44 2.86 1.37 -11.62
CA LYS A 44 3.44 2.14 -12.71
C LYS A 44 4.26 3.33 -12.24
N ALA A 45 3.96 3.85 -11.06
CA ALA A 45 4.68 4.98 -10.48
C ALA A 45 4.91 4.71 -9.02
N THR A 46 6.05 5.17 -8.50
CA THR A 46 6.35 5.06 -7.07
C THR A 46 5.48 6.07 -6.32
N PRO A 47 4.69 5.65 -5.35
CA PRO A 47 3.86 6.59 -4.59
C PRO A 47 4.73 7.46 -3.68
N GLN A 48 4.22 8.65 -3.39
CA GLN A 48 4.81 9.47 -2.35
C GLN A 48 4.59 8.79 -0.99
N LEU A 49 5.51 9.02 -0.07
CA LEU A 49 5.44 8.39 1.23
C LEU A 49 4.14 8.73 1.96
N ASP A 50 3.72 9.98 1.91
CA ASP A 50 2.47 10.39 2.56
C ASP A 50 1.27 9.64 2.02
N THR A 51 1.20 9.45 0.71
CA THR A 51 0.13 8.70 0.08
C THR A 51 0.16 7.24 0.54
N LEU A 52 1.33 6.65 0.55
CA LEU A 52 1.51 5.27 1.01
C LEU A 52 1.04 5.10 2.46
N VAL A 53 1.42 6.02 3.33
CA VAL A 53 1.04 5.97 4.75
C VAL A 53 -0.47 6.07 4.91
N LYS A 54 -1.13 6.95 4.14
CA LYS A 54 -2.59 7.06 4.18
C LYS A 54 -3.26 5.73 3.86
N VAL A 55 -2.77 5.05 2.84
CA VAL A 55 -3.32 3.76 2.41
C VAL A 55 -3.08 2.69 3.48
N VAL A 56 -1.87 2.63 4.00
CA VAL A 56 -1.51 1.66 5.05
C VAL A 56 -2.43 1.81 6.27
N LEU A 57 -2.61 3.03 6.75
CA LEU A 57 -3.44 3.30 7.91
C LEU A 57 -4.92 3.04 7.63
N ALA A 58 -5.39 3.36 6.43
CA ALA A 58 -6.78 3.10 6.05
C ALA A 58 -7.10 1.61 6.06
N LEU A 59 -6.12 0.77 5.80
CA LEU A 59 -6.26 -0.69 5.85
C LEU A 59 -6.12 -1.26 7.25
N GLY A 60 -5.91 -0.42 8.25
CA GLY A 60 -5.70 -0.87 9.63
C GLY A 60 -4.33 -1.48 9.85
N CYS A 61 -3.38 -1.15 8.99
CA CYS A 61 -2.01 -1.66 9.08
C CYS A 61 -1.08 -0.58 9.59
N SER A 62 0.16 -0.94 9.85
CA SER A 62 1.22 0.01 10.15
C SER A 62 2.41 -0.23 9.25
N LEU A 63 3.16 0.83 9.01
CA LEU A 63 4.39 0.75 8.24
C LEU A 63 5.54 0.94 9.23
N GLU A 64 6.39 -0.09 9.35
CA GLU A 64 7.45 -0.13 10.35
C GLU A 64 8.80 -0.28 9.67
N VAL A 65 9.82 0.27 10.30
CA VAL A 65 11.20 0.06 9.89
C VAL A 65 11.81 -0.92 10.89
N ILE A 66 12.17 -2.09 10.40
CA ILE A 66 12.63 -3.20 11.23
C ILE A 66 14.05 -3.56 10.84
N PRO A 67 14.99 -3.60 11.79
CA PRO A 67 16.36 -4.02 11.47
C PRO A 67 16.39 -5.44 10.94
N ILE A 68 17.18 -5.66 9.92
CA ILE A 68 17.42 -6.99 9.38
C ILE A 68 18.62 -7.58 10.12
N LYS A 69 18.48 -8.83 10.59
CA LYS A 69 19.58 -9.56 11.16
C LYS A 69 20.24 -10.37 10.06
N TYR A 70 21.55 -10.19 9.91
CA TYR A 70 22.34 -11.00 9.00
C TYR A 70 23.07 -12.06 9.80
N GLU A 71 23.05 -13.28 9.29
CA GLU A 71 23.87 -14.34 9.86
C GLU A 71 25.25 -14.31 9.21
N GLU A 72 26.26 -14.42 10.04
CA GLU A 72 27.64 -14.37 9.57
C GLU A 72 28.12 -15.76 9.20
#